data_d91bc9090b56fc1f9483ac770f8cf48f
#
_entry.id   d91bc9090b56fc1f9483ac770f8cf48f
#
_cell.length_a   1.000
_cell.length_b   1.000
_cell.length_c   1.000
_cell.angle_alpha   90.00
_cell.angle_beta   90.00
_cell.angle_gamma   90.00
#
_symmetry.space_group_name_H-M   'P 1'
#
loop_
_entity.id
_entity.type
_entity.pdbx_description
1 polymer ?
#
loop_
_entity_poly.entity_id
_entity_poly.type
_entity_poly.pdbx_seq_one_letter_code
_entity_poly.pdbx_strand_id
1 'polypeptide(L)'
;MAFKETVTAVVVKNAIKYARKDFDKNAPRILSLMEMADVKKVNRSTYAGLHKVLDDPNNNWMRFARDLVCNTDEHVLNQLVQPLMNVAINSYTKRMAAIEKYGCNVPWAILMDPTAACNLKCTGCWAAEYGHTSSLSYDDLTRIITQGKELGLSLIHISEP
;
A
#
# COMPACT_ATOMS: atom_id res chain seq x y z
N MET A 1 12.82 -15.12 1.05
CA MET A 1 11.88 -14.03 0.72
C MET A 1 11.40 -14.07 -0.73
N ALA A 2 12.25 -14.25 -1.73
CA ALA A 2 11.87 -14.27 -3.15
C ALA A 2 10.74 -15.24 -3.54
N PHE A 3 10.69 -16.45 -2.96
CA PHE A 3 9.67 -17.45 -3.33
C PHE A 3 8.23 -17.04 -2.94
N LYS A 4 8.03 -16.46 -1.74
CA LYS A 4 6.70 -15.98 -1.31
C LYS A 4 6.21 -14.80 -2.14
N GLU A 5 7.09 -13.89 -2.50
CA GLU A 5 6.77 -12.75 -3.37
C GLU A 5 6.36 -13.22 -4.77
N THR A 6 7.03 -14.24 -5.29
CA THR A 6 6.70 -14.81 -6.62
C THR A 6 5.35 -15.51 -6.63
N VAL A 7 5.00 -16.28 -5.59
CA VAL A 7 3.70 -16.96 -5.50
C VAL A 7 2.57 -15.93 -5.38
N THR A 8 2.72 -14.93 -4.53
CA THR A 8 1.73 -13.85 -4.40
C THR A 8 1.53 -13.11 -5.73
N ALA A 9 2.61 -12.84 -6.46
CA ALA A 9 2.55 -12.19 -7.76
C ALA A 9 1.75 -13.01 -8.78
N VAL A 10 1.97 -14.31 -8.83
CA VAL A 10 1.24 -15.22 -9.73
C VAL A 10 -0.24 -15.28 -9.36
N VAL A 11 -0.57 -15.39 -8.07
CA VAL A 11 -1.96 -15.42 -7.60
C VAL A 11 -2.68 -14.12 -7.96
N VAL A 12 -2.07 -12.98 -7.69
CA VAL A 12 -2.64 -11.65 -8.01
C VAL A 12 -2.86 -11.51 -9.52
N LYS A 13 -1.88 -11.85 -10.33
CA LYS A 13 -2.00 -11.81 -11.80
C LYS A 13 -3.18 -12.67 -12.31
N ASN A 14 -3.33 -13.87 -11.77
CA ASN A 14 -4.43 -14.75 -12.16
C ASN A 14 -5.79 -14.24 -11.65
N ALA A 15 -5.85 -13.66 -10.47
CA ALA A 15 -7.05 -13.01 -9.93
C ALA A 15 -7.50 -11.84 -10.83
N ILE A 16 -6.57 -10.98 -11.26
CA ILE A 16 -6.84 -9.88 -12.19
C ILE A 16 -7.39 -10.43 -13.52
N LYS A 17 -6.75 -11.44 -14.10
CA LYS A 17 -7.21 -12.06 -15.34
C LYS A 17 -8.61 -12.69 -15.20
N TYR A 18 -8.89 -13.26 -14.05
CA TYR A 18 -10.21 -13.82 -13.75
C TYR A 18 -11.26 -12.71 -13.58
N ALA A 19 -10.93 -11.63 -12.86
CA ALA A 19 -11.81 -10.48 -12.70
C ALA A 19 -12.15 -9.83 -14.05
N ARG A 20 -11.19 -9.69 -14.96
CA ARG A 20 -11.40 -9.10 -16.31
C ARG A 20 -12.41 -9.83 -17.18
N LYS A 21 -12.62 -11.11 -16.99
CA LYS A 21 -13.59 -11.89 -17.79
C LYS A 21 -15.03 -11.46 -17.54
N ASP A 22 -15.35 -11.13 -16.30
CA ASP A 22 -16.67 -10.66 -15.87
C ASP A 22 -16.47 -10.06 -14.47
N PHE A 23 -16.26 -8.75 -14.40
CA PHE A 23 -15.87 -8.10 -13.14
C PHE A 23 -16.96 -8.24 -12.09
N ASP A 24 -18.21 -7.97 -12.45
CA ASP A 24 -19.34 -7.94 -11.50
C ASP A 24 -19.61 -9.30 -10.87
N LYS A 25 -19.42 -10.37 -11.63
CA LYS A 25 -19.57 -11.75 -11.15
C LYS A 25 -18.34 -12.25 -10.39
N ASN A 26 -17.15 -11.88 -10.83
CA ASN A 26 -15.91 -12.50 -10.36
C ASN A 26 -15.27 -11.74 -9.21
N ALA A 27 -15.44 -10.42 -9.09
CA ALA A 27 -14.91 -9.65 -7.97
C ALA A 27 -15.48 -10.09 -6.60
N PRO A 28 -16.80 -10.33 -6.43
CA PRO A 28 -17.34 -10.88 -5.18
C PRO A 28 -16.78 -12.26 -4.84
N ARG A 29 -16.53 -13.09 -5.84
CA ARG A 29 -15.95 -14.43 -5.64
C ARG A 29 -14.51 -14.37 -5.17
N ILE A 30 -13.71 -13.49 -5.77
CA ILE A 30 -12.33 -13.24 -5.32
C ILE A 30 -12.34 -12.77 -3.86
N LEU A 31 -13.20 -11.82 -3.51
CA LEU A 31 -13.32 -11.33 -2.14
C LEU A 31 -13.68 -12.45 -1.17
N SER A 32 -14.66 -13.29 -1.50
CA SER A 32 -15.05 -14.44 -0.68
C SER A 32 -13.90 -15.44 -0.48
N LEU A 33 -13.11 -15.69 -1.52
CA LEU A 33 -11.92 -16.55 -1.41
C LEU A 33 -10.85 -15.94 -0.51
N MET A 34 -10.63 -14.63 -0.58
CA MET A 34 -9.69 -13.92 0.29
C MET A 34 -10.16 -13.97 1.76
N GLU A 35 -11.45 -13.78 2.00
CA GLU A 35 -12.05 -13.87 3.34
C GLU A 35 -11.93 -15.28 3.93
N MET A 36 -12.16 -16.32 3.12
CA MET A 36 -11.96 -17.72 3.52
C MET A 36 -10.50 -18.03 3.84
N ALA A 37 -9.57 -17.43 3.13
CA ALA A 37 -8.13 -17.59 3.36
C ALA A 37 -7.63 -16.84 4.61
N ASP A 38 -8.36 -15.84 5.10
CA ASP A 38 -8.06 -15.12 6.34
C ASP A 38 -8.53 -15.91 7.58
N VAL A 39 -7.88 -17.04 7.83
CA VAL A 39 -8.21 -17.98 8.93
C VAL A 39 -8.23 -17.28 10.29
N LYS A 40 -7.37 -16.28 10.49
CA LYS A 40 -7.28 -15.51 11.75
C LYS A 40 -8.34 -14.41 11.85
N LYS A 41 -9.12 -14.18 10.81
CA LYS A 41 -10.19 -13.15 10.74
C LYS A 41 -9.71 -11.74 11.11
N VAL A 42 -8.46 -11.44 10.83
CA VAL A 42 -7.81 -10.16 11.19
C VAL A 42 -8.44 -8.98 10.44
N ASN A 43 -8.93 -9.22 9.22
CA ASN A 43 -9.45 -8.19 8.33
C ASN A 43 -10.99 -8.16 8.24
N ARG A 44 -11.71 -8.69 9.23
CA ARG A 44 -13.18 -8.83 9.19
C ARG A 44 -13.92 -7.53 8.88
N SER A 45 -13.51 -6.42 9.48
CA SER A 45 -14.12 -5.11 9.22
C SER A 45 -13.86 -4.61 7.79
N THR A 46 -12.68 -4.90 7.26
CA THR A 46 -12.31 -4.57 5.88
C THR A 46 -13.16 -5.35 4.89
N TYR A 47 -13.32 -6.65 5.09
CA TYR A 47 -14.18 -7.48 4.23
C TYR A 47 -15.63 -7.03 4.27
N ALA A 48 -16.17 -6.72 5.46
CA ALA A 48 -17.53 -6.20 5.59
C ALA A 48 -17.73 -4.86 4.85
N GLY A 49 -16.73 -3.99 4.88
CA GLY A 49 -16.73 -2.74 4.09
C GLY A 49 -16.70 -2.99 2.59
N LEU A 50 -15.86 -3.93 2.14
CA LEU A 50 -15.75 -4.30 0.72
C LEU A 50 -17.03 -4.96 0.19
N HIS A 51 -17.68 -5.83 0.97
CA HIS A 51 -18.97 -6.41 0.59
C HIS A 51 -20.03 -5.33 0.35
N LYS A 52 -20.13 -4.32 1.24
CA LYS A 52 -21.06 -3.18 1.03
C LYS A 52 -20.79 -2.42 -0.27
N VAL A 53 -19.53 -2.29 -0.67
CA VAL A 53 -19.17 -1.64 -1.94
C VAL A 53 -19.55 -2.53 -3.11
N LEU A 54 -19.35 -3.85 -3.03
CA LEU A 54 -19.66 -4.80 -4.09
C LEU A 54 -21.16 -5.02 -4.28
N ASP A 55 -21.95 -4.87 -3.23
CA ASP A 55 -23.42 -5.06 -3.26
C ASP A 55 -24.16 -3.89 -3.94
N ASP A 56 -23.49 -2.74 -4.12
CA ASP A 56 -24.03 -1.58 -4.83
C ASP A 56 -23.31 -1.35 -6.17
N PRO A 57 -23.88 -1.79 -7.30
CA PRO A 57 -23.30 -1.62 -8.64
C PRO A 57 -23.10 -0.15 -9.06
N ASN A 58 -23.84 0.77 -8.43
CA ASN A 58 -23.75 2.22 -8.72
C ASN A 58 -22.74 2.93 -7.82
N ASN A 59 -22.13 2.23 -6.88
CA ASN A 59 -21.10 2.78 -6.02
C ASN A 59 -19.91 3.28 -6.84
N ASN A 60 -19.43 4.48 -6.54
CA ASN A 60 -18.30 5.07 -7.27
C ASN A 60 -17.02 4.25 -7.15
N TRP A 61 -16.78 3.59 -6.02
CA TRP A 61 -15.63 2.69 -5.86
C TRP A 61 -15.76 1.44 -6.73
N MET A 62 -16.98 0.90 -6.89
CA MET A 62 -17.22 -0.20 -7.81
C MET A 62 -16.94 0.18 -9.26
N ARG A 63 -17.44 1.35 -9.68
CA ARG A 63 -17.20 1.90 -11.02
C ARG A 63 -15.71 2.12 -11.27
N PHE A 64 -15.02 2.73 -10.30
CA PHE A 64 -13.58 2.96 -10.38
C PHE A 64 -12.79 1.65 -10.44
N ALA A 65 -13.10 0.68 -9.57
CA ALA A 65 -12.43 -0.62 -9.56
C ALA A 65 -12.64 -1.41 -10.85
N ARG A 66 -13.87 -1.38 -11.39
CA ARG A 66 -14.18 -2.00 -12.69
C ARG A 66 -13.38 -1.34 -13.81
N ASP A 67 -13.38 -0.02 -13.88
CA ASP A 67 -12.66 0.74 -14.91
C ASP A 67 -11.16 0.46 -14.81
N LEU A 68 -10.59 0.54 -13.62
CA LEU A 68 -9.19 0.24 -13.36
C LEU A 68 -8.81 -1.17 -13.78
N VAL A 69 -9.60 -2.18 -13.41
CA VAL A 69 -9.29 -3.59 -13.73
C VAL A 69 -9.53 -3.90 -15.19
N CYS A 70 -10.62 -3.42 -15.80
CA CYS A 70 -11.03 -3.82 -17.14
C CYS A 70 -10.37 -2.99 -18.23
N ASN A 71 -10.15 -1.70 -18.01
CA ASN A 71 -9.73 -0.75 -19.04
C ASN A 71 -8.26 -0.31 -18.95
N THR A 72 -7.56 -0.63 -17.84
CA THR A 72 -6.13 -0.34 -17.73
C THR A 72 -5.30 -1.43 -18.41
N ASP A 73 -4.21 -1.05 -19.06
CA ASP A 73 -3.24 -2.01 -19.61
C ASP A 73 -2.75 -3.02 -18.55
N GLU A 74 -2.58 -4.29 -18.96
CA GLU A 74 -2.21 -5.37 -18.01
C GLU A 74 -0.86 -5.10 -17.33
N HIS A 75 0.10 -4.53 -18.06
CA HIS A 75 1.41 -4.25 -17.50
C HIS A 75 1.32 -3.14 -16.45
N VAL A 76 0.63 -2.04 -16.79
CA VAL A 76 0.41 -0.91 -15.87
C VAL A 76 -0.35 -1.35 -14.63
N LEU A 77 -1.42 -2.13 -14.79
CA LEU A 77 -2.20 -2.66 -13.67
C LEU A 77 -1.36 -3.55 -12.76
N ASN A 78 -0.53 -4.42 -13.32
CA ASN A 78 0.36 -5.27 -12.54
C ASN A 78 1.41 -4.45 -11.77
N GLN A 79 1.98 -3.40 -12.37
CA GLN A 79 2.90 -2.50 -11.69
C GLN A 79 2.26 -1.73 -10.52
N LEU A 80 0.97 -1.42 -10.60
CA LEU A 80 0.23 -0.78 -9.52
C LEU A 80 -0.15 -1.78 -8.42
N VAL A 81 -0.71 -2.93 -8.80
CA VAL A 81 -1.31 -3.88 -7.83
C VAL A 81 -0.26 -4.65 -7.05
N GLN A 82 0.87 -5.03 -7.65
CA GLN A 82 1.93 -5.78 -6.97
C GLN A 82 2.48 -5.08 -5.72
N PRO A 83 2.89 -3.79 -5.78
CA PRO A 83 3.31 -3.06 -4.59
C PRO A 83 2.21 -2.95 -3.55
N LEU A 84 0.96 -2.66 -3.96
CA LEU A 84 -0.18 -2.54 -3.05
C LEU A 84 -0.45 -3.84 -2.29
N MET A 85 -0.39 -4.99 -2.97
CA MET A 85 -0.58 -6.29 -2.33
C MET A 85 0.58 -6.65 -1.38
N ASN A 86 1.81 -6.29 -1.75
CA ASN A 86 2.95 -6.47 -0.84
C ASN A 86 2.78 -5.63 0.44
N VAL A 87 2.33 -4.38 0.30
CA VAL A 87 1.98 -3.50 1.43
C VAL A 87 0.88 -4.11 2.28
N ALA A 88 -0.21 -4.55 1.66
CA ALA A 88 -1.38 -5.08 2.37
C ALA A 88 -1.10 -6.38 3.12
N ILE A 89 -0.25 -7.26 2.58
CA ILE A 89 -0.02 -8.59 3.15
C ILE A 89 1.23 -8.61 4.04
N ASN A 90 2.40 -8.27 3.48
CA ASN A 90 3.67 -8.47 4.17
C ASN A 90 3.95 -7.38 5.22
N SER A 91 3.72 -6.13 4.86
CA SER A 91 4.00 -5.01 5.75
C SER A 91 2.98 -4.91 6.87
N TYR A 92 1.70 -5.19 6.59
CA TYR A 92 0.67 -5.23 7.61
C TYR A 92 0.97 -6.27 8.70
N THR A 93 1.33 -7.49 8.31
CA THR A 93 1.66 -8.56 9.27
C THR A 93 2.85 -8.18 10.16
N LYS A 94 3.91 -7.61 9.60
CA LYS A 94 5.07 -7.13 10.36
C LYS A 94 4.70 -6.01 11.32
N ARG A 95 3.90 -5.05 10.84
CA ARG A 95 3.46 -3.90 11.64
C ARG A 95 2.61 -4.35 12.82
N MET A 96 1.67 -5.28 12.63
CA MET A 96 0.87 -5.82 13.72
C MET A 96 1.72 -6.52 14.77
N ALA A 97 2.69 -7.32 14.36
CA ALA A 97 3.63 -7.94 15.28
C ALA A 97 4.51 -6.91 16.04
N ALA A 98 4.90 -5.83 15.37
CA ALA A 98 5.66 -4.76 16.00
C ALA A 98 4.80 -3.97 17.01
N ILE A 99 3.54 -3.66 16.68
CA ILE A 99 2.59 -3.02 17.60
C ILE A 99 2.40 -3.87 18.86
N GLU A 100 2.20 -5.17 18.69
CA GLU A 100 2.06 -6.10 19.83
C GLU A 100 3.34 -6.15 20.68
N LYS A 101 4.50 -6.22 20.03
CA LYS A 101 5.81 -6.33 20.71
C LYS A 101 6.17 -5.07 21.49
N TYR A 102 5.90 -3.88 20.93
CA TYR A 102 6.37 -2.62 21.50
C TYR A 102 5.27 -1.85 22.24
N GLY A 103 4.02 -2.27 22.18
CA GLY A 103 2.90 -1.63 22.85
C GLY A 103 2.57 -0.22 22.33
N CYS A 104 3.00 0.13 21.11
CA CYS A 104 2.77 1.43 20.52
C CYS A 104 2.34 1.32 19.05
N ASN A 105 1.71 2.38 18.54
CA ASN A 105 1.33 2.40 17.13
C ASN A 105 2.57 2.53 16.23
N VAL A 106 2.60 1.72 15.17
CA VAL A 106 3.67 1.75 14.16
C VAL A 106 3.08 2.32 12.87
N PRO A 107 3.63 3.43 12.32
CA PRO A 107 3.13 4.03 11.10
C PRO A 107 3.30 3.08 9.92
N TRP A 108 2.38 3.15 8.97
CA TRP A 108 2.48 2.42 7.70
C TRP A 108 3.24 3.19 6.64
N ALA A 109 3.28 4.51 6.78
CA ALA A 109 3.96 5.45 5.88
C ALA A 109 4.62 6.56 6.69
N ILE A 110 5.71 7.07 6.19
CA ILE A 110 6.35 8.31 6.66
C ILE A 110 6.58 9.25 5.48
N LEU A 111 6.46 10.54 5.77
CA LEU A 111 6.94 11.61 4.92
C LEU A 111 8.29 12.07 5.47
N MET A 112 9.27 12.23 4.60
CA MET A 112 10.62 12.59 5.00
C MET A 112 11.21 13.60 4.02
N ASP A 113 11.73 14.70 4.56
CA ASP A 113 12.51 15.68 3.82
C ASP A 113 13.99 15.53 4.22
N PRO A 114 14.80 14.87 3.39
CA PRO A 114 16.18 14.54 3.74
C PRO A 114 17.07 15.75 3.86
N THR A 115 16.72 16.86 3.22
CA THR A 115 17.50 18.10 3.20
C THR A 115 16.58 19.31 3.18
N ALA A 116 17.00 20.38 3.83
CA ALA A 116 16.39 21.70 3.71
C ALA A 116 17.07 22.58 2.63
N ALA A 117 18.07 22.04 1.92
CA ALA A 117 18.80 22.76 0.89
C ALA A 117 17.99 22.84 -0.42
N CYS A 118 16.99 23.70 -0.45
CA CYS A 118 16.16 23.96 -1.62
C CYS A 118 16.59 25.24 -2.33
N ASN A 119 16.64 25.23 -3.65
CA ASN A 119 16.96 26.40 -4.49
C ASN A 119 15.74 27.17 -4.96
N LEU A 120 14.52 26.76 -4.55
CA LEU A 120 13.26 27.39 -4.92
C LEU A 120 12.80 28.37 -3.83
N LYS A 121 11.92 29.30 -4.24
CA LYS A 121 11.25 30.28 -3.34
C LYS A 121 9.75 30.23 -3.58
N CYS A 122 9.14 29.07 -3.34
CA CYS A 122 7.72 28.87 -3.55
C CYS A 122 6.89 29.70 -2.58
N THR A 123 5.87 30.40 -3.07
CA THR A 123 4.93 31.14 -2.21
C THR A 123 4.17 30.17 -1.31
N GLY A 124 4.20 30.40 0.01
CA GLY A 124 3.53 29.53 0.98
C GLY A 124 4.25 28.20 1.26
N CYS A 125 5.53 28.11 0.93
CA CYS A 125 6.32 26.93 1.25
C CYS A 125 6.51 26.82 2.78
N TRP A 126 6.03 25.71 3.34
CA TRP A 126 6.15 25.43 4.78
C TRP A 126 7.59 25.25 5.25
N ALA A 127 8.51 24.83 4.36
CA ALA A 127 9.92 24.63 4.67
C ALA A 127 10.77 25.90 4.55
N ALA A 128 10.22 26.99 4.00
CA ALA A 128 10.97 28.24 3.77
C ALA A 128 11.50 28.91 5.05
N GLU A 129 10.88 28.62 6.20
CA GLU A 129 11.22 29.21 7.50
C GLU A 129 12.35 28.47 8.23
N TYR A 130 12.68 27.23 7.82
CA TYR A 130 13.64 26.37 8.54
C TYR A 130 15.11 26.58 8.16
N GLY A 131 15.37 27.46 7.22
CA GLY A 131 16.73 27.68 6.70
C GLY A 131 17.20 26.55 5.77
N HIS A 132 18.32 26.77 5.07
CA HIS A 132 18.77 25.85 3.99
C HIS A 132 19.96 24.98 4.39
N THR A 133 20.24 24.81 5.69
CA THR A 133 21.48 24.17 6.16
C THR A 133 21.28 22.80 6.80
N SER A 134 20.04 22.44 7.15
CA SER A 134 19.74 21.16 7.81
C SER A 134 19.64 20.04 6.79
N SER A 135 20.33 18.93 7.05
CA SER A 135 20.25 17.73 6.24
C SER A 135 20.46 16.50 7.10
N LEU A 136 19.74 15.41 6.78
CA LEU A 136 20.00 14.10 7.37
C LEU A 136 21.28 13.52 6.76
N SER A 137 22.09 12.86 7.58
CA SER A 137 23.23 12.13 7.05
C SER A 137 22.78 10.88 6.28
N TYR A 138 23.62 10.38 5.39
CA TYR A 138 23.35 9.11 4.69
C TYR A 138 23.15 7.95 5.66
N ASP A 139 23.89 7.93 6.76
CA ASP A 139 23.76 6.89 7.78
C ASP A 139 22.42 6.98 8.50
N ASP A 140 21.93 8.18 8.83
CA ASP A 140 20.62 8.36 9.44
C ASP A 140 19.50 7.92 8.50
N LEU A 141 19.57 8.30 7.21
CA LEU A 141 18.62 7.85 6.20
C LEU A 141 18.60 6.33 6.09
N THR A 142 19.77 5.71 6.01
CA THR A 142 19.90 4.25 5.94
C THR A 142 19.31 3.58 7.16
N ARG A 143 19.53 4.12 8.37
CA ARG A 143 18.98 3.61 9.62
C ARG A 143 17.45 3.72 9.65
N ILE A 144 16.90 4.87 9.28
CA ILE A 144 15.45 5.10 9.24
C ILE A 144 14.79 4.09 8.27
N ILE A 145 15.32 3.95 7.07
CA ILE A 145 14.77 3.04 6.05
C ILE A 145 14.86 1.58 6.52
N THR A 146 16.00 1.17 7.05
CA THR A 146 16.23 -0.22 7.48
C THR A 146 15.34 -0.58 8.66
N GLN A 147 15.31 0.24 9.70
CA GLN A 147 14.47 0.00 10.88
C GLN A 147 12.98 0.12 10.53
N GLY A 148 12.60 1.07 9.70
CA GLY A 148 11.23 1.19 9.21
C GLY A 148 10.77 -0.07 8.48
N LYS A 149 11.61 -0.64 7.61
CA LYS A 149 11.33 -1.90 6.90
C LYS A 149 11.17 -3.09 7.86
N GLU A 150 11.96 -3.15 8.92
CA GLU A 150 11.84 -4.19 9.96
C GLU A 150 10.51 -4.07 10.72
N LEU A 151 10.08 -2.86 11.03
CA LEU A 151 8.82 -2.57 11.70
C LEU A 151 7.57 -2.73 10.81
N GLY A 152 7.74 -2.91 9.50
CA GLY A 152 6.63 -3.04 8.57
C GLY A 152 6.17 -1.72 7.96
N LEU A 153 7.01 -0.69 7.97
CA LEU A 153 6.80 0.51 7.18
C LEU A 153 6.70 0.14 5.69
N SER A 154 5.69 0.65 5.02
CA SER A 154 5.36 0.24 3.65
C SER A 154 5.72 1.30 2.62
N LEU A 155 5.61 2.56 3.00
CA LEU A 155 5.80 3.70 2.14
C LEU A 155 6.70 4.73 2.82
N ILE A 156 7.70 5.17 2.11
CA ILE A 156 8.48 6.35 2.45
C ILE A 156 8.28 7.33 1.31
N HIS A 157 7.61 8.44 1.58
CA HIS A 157 7.52 9.55 0.66
C HIS A 157 8.68 10.48 0.95
N ILE A 158 9.58 10.61 -0.01
CA ILE A 158 10.71 11.54 0.06
C ILE A 158 10.30 12.74 -0.78
N SER A 159 10.19 13.89 -0.14
CA SER A 159 9.98 15.16 -0.82
C SER A 159 11.23 16.02 -0.71
N GLU A 160 11.40 16.89 -1.67
CA GLU A 160 12.34 17.99 -1.59
C GLU A 160 11.57 19.22 -1.10
N PRO A 161 12.10 19.96 -0.13
CA PRO A 161 11.48 21.20 0.31
C PRO A 161 11.43 22.25 -0.81
#